data_2a59bc4213073fee34b2501a3045d5eb
#
_entry.id   2a59bc4213073fee34b2501a3045d5eb
#
_cell.length_a   1.000
_cell.length_b   1.000
_cell.length_c   1.000
_cell.angle_alpha   90.00
_cell.angle_beta   90.00
_cell.angle_gamma   90.00
#
_symmetry.space_group_name_H-M   'P 1'
#
loop_
_entity.id
_entity.type
_entity.pdbx_description
1 polymer ?
#
loop_
_entity_poly.entity_id
_entity_poly.type
_entity_poly.pdbx_seq_one_letter_code
_entity_poly.pdbx_strand_id
1 'polypeptide(L)'
;MKKELMGLIVKREDGSEIINYDDPAFPSYVYEGWICPNVTWARVPAFHEDIEMMTITEGSVGYVVNGKTIILHEGDTIFINSNQIHYTTWLSEETCKYVIFIFHPSIISSTLAVEMSAVLPIIDNRELSYIRFRDINESTEEMHRLMLSLPDIRRDPFAITKTVYSIWDLILKQSSAYGLLETDDTSDSHSRALKNMMYYIQTEYKNPITLDRIAKSANISKSLCNKLFQQYAQESPVNYVMHFRARKVAEYLRSSDMSLSEIASLTGFSGVSYMSEIFRRFFGTSPLKYKKSWADNSRATGS
;
A
#
# COMPACT_ATOMS: atom_id res chain seq x y z
N MET A 1 -11.86 -0.97 24.01
CA MET A 1 -10.69 -1.37 23.18
C MET A 1 -11.20 -1.55 21.76
N LYS A 2 -10.90 -0.60 20.86
CA LYS A 2 -11.28 -0.71 19.44
C LYS A 2 -10.45 -1.87 18.86
N LYS A 3 -11.12 -2.94 18.36
CA LYS A 3 -10.50 -3.93 17.51
C LYS A 3 -9.90 -3.15 16.34
N GLU A 4 -8.58 -3.13 16.24
CA GLU A 4 -7.90 -2.63 15.06
C GLU A 4 -8.34 -3.51 13.89
N LEU A 5 -9.16 -2.93 13.02
CA LEU A 5 -9.59 -3.53 11.76
C LEU A 5 -8.38 -3.46 10.81
N MET A 6 -7.40 -4.37 11.01
CA MET A 6 -6.35 -4.58 10.03
C MET A 6 -7.01 -4.94 8.70
N GLY A 7 -6.95 -4.00 7.74
CA GLY A 7 -7.20 -4.30 6.35
C GLY A 7 -8.55 -3.91 5.75
N LEU A 8 -9.31 -3.00 6.33
CA LEU A 8 -10.32 -2.25 5.57
C LEU A 8 -9.62 -1.10 4.85
N ILE A 9 -9.13 -1.35 3.64
CA ILE A 9 -8.71 -0.29 2.74
C ILE A 9 -9.97 0.46 2.31
N VAL A 10 -10.15 1.64 2.88
CA VAL A 10 -11.19 2.59 2.45
C VAL A 10 -10.59 3.42 1.33
N LYS A 11 -11.36 3.67 0.27
CA LYS A 11 -10.87 4.41 -0.88
C LYS A 11 -11.75 5.61 -1.18
N ARG A 12 -11.11 6.69 -1.67
CA ARG A 12 -11.78 7.89 -2.16
C ARG A 12 -12.42 7.64 -3.54
N GLU A 13 -13.16 8.62 -4.03
CA GLU A 13 -13.79 8.57 -5.36
C GLU A 13 -12.79 8.43 -6.51
N ASP A 14 -11.56 8.89 -6.36
CA ASP A 14 -10.47 8.76 -7.34
C ASP A 14 -9.72 7.43 -7.26
N GLY A 15 -10.10 6.55 -6.31
CA GLY A 15 -9.50 5.24 -6.11
C GLY A 15 -8.27 5.24 -5.20
N SER A 16 -7.84 6.41 -4.70
CA SER A 16 -6.78 6.49 -3.71
C SER A 16 -7.21 5.88 -2.36
N GLU A 17 -6.25 5.37 -1.62
CA GLU A 17 -6.49 4.81 -0.30
C GLU A 17 -6.69 5.92 0.73
N ILE A 18 -7.67 5.76 1.63
CA ILE A 18 -7.83 6.60 2.81
C ILE A 18 -7.06 5.96 3.95
N ILE A 19 -6.05 6.66 4.44
CA ILE A 19 -5.28 6.22 5.60
C ILE A 19 -6.07 6.49 6.88
N ASN A 20 -6.28 5.46 7.69
CA ASN A 20 -6.88 5.59 9.01
C ASN A 20 -5.77 5.95 10.00
N TYR A 21 -5.58 7.22 10.27
CA TYR A 21 -4.57 7.71 11.19
C TYR A 21 -4.78 7.23 12.63
N ASP A 22 -3.71 7.14 13.40
CA ASP A 22 -3.74 6.75 14.82
C ASP A 22 -4.57 7.72 15.65
N ASP A 23 -4.53 9.00 15.34
CA ASP A 23 -5.39 10.06 15.87
C ASP A 23 -6.05 10.81 14.69
N PRO A 24 -7.40 10.92 14.64
CA PRO A 24 -8.08 11.69 13.58
C PRO A 24 -7.71 13.17 13.53
N ALA A 25 -7.19 13.74 14.61
CA ALA A 25 -6.74 15.13 14.69
C ALA A 25 -5.27 15.31 14.28
N PHE A 26 -4.53 14.21 14.07
CA PHE A 26 -3.12 14.24 13.74
C PHE A 26 -2.81 13.22 12.63
N PRO A 27 -2.48 13.65 11.40
CA PRO A 27 -2.47 12.80 10.22
C PRO A 27 -1.20 11.93 10.13
N SER A 28 -1.06 10.98 11.06
CA SER A 28 0.00 9.95 11.05
C SER A 28 -0.53 8.58 11.44
N TYR A 29 0.13 7.54 10.92
CA TYR A 29 -0.14 6.15 11.22
C TYR A 29 1.16 5.39 11.37
N VAL A 30 1.34 4.69 12.51
CA VAL A 30 2.50 3.85 12.80
C VAL A 30 2.05 2.43 13.09
N TYR A 31 2.64 1.46 12.43
CA TYR A 31 2.30 0.06 12.65
C TYR A 31 3.53 -0.83 12.58
N GLU A 32 3.64 -1.76 13.54
CA GLU A 32 4.56 -2.88 13.49
C GLU A 32 3.82 -4.11 12.95
N GLY A 33 4.35 -4.70 11.90
CA GLY A 33 3.67 -5.76 11.21
C GLY A 33 4.59 -6.85 10.70
N TRP A 34 3.96 -7.83 10.05
CA TRP A 34 4.70 -8.87 9.36
C TRP A 34 4.03 -9.20 8.02
N ILE A 35 4.84 -9.67 7.08
CA ILE A 35 4.40 -10.22 5.80
C ILE A 35 4.85 -11.67 5.74
N CYS A 36 3.90 -12.58 5.52
CA CYS A 36 4.20 -13.97 5.23
C CYS A 36 3.31 -14.47 4.08
N PRO A 37 3.74 -15.51 3.36
CA PRO A 37 2.94 -16.08 2.29
C PRO A 37 1.56 -16.53 2.78
N ASN A 38 0.54 -16.30 1.96
CA ASN A 38 -0.84 -16.77 2.16
C ASN A 38 -1.65 -16.14 3.32
N VAL A 39 -1.06 -15.28 4.17
CA VAL A 39 -1.77 -14.69 5.32
C VAL A 39 -1.93 -13.17 5.22
N THR A 40 -1.06 -12.48 4.50
CA THR A 40 -1.01 -11.04 4.41
C THR A 40 -1.54 -10.47 3.09
N TRP A 41 -1.83 -9.17 3.08
CA TRP A 41 -2.43 -8.41 1.98
C TRP A 41 -1.43 -8.03 0.87
N ALA A 42 -0.28 -8.67 0.83
CA ALA A 42 0.73 -8.45 -0.20
C ALA A 42 0.12 -8.52 -1.62
N ARG A 43 0.71 -7.77 -2.56
CA ARG A 43 0.37 -7.73 -3.99
C ARG A 43 -0.88 -6.95 -4.38
N VAL A 44 -1.32 -6.01 -3.55
CA VAL A 44 -2.42 -5.15 -3.97
C VAL A 44 -1.94 -3.74 -4.16
N PRO A 45 -1.88 -3.28 -5.41
CA PRO A 45 -1.53 -1.91 -5.71
C PRO A 45 -2.46 -0.92 -5.00
N ALA A 46 -1.85 0.02 -4.30
CA ALA A 46 -2.50 1.16 -3.66
C ALA A 46 -1.76 2.44 -4.04
N PHE A 47 -2.39 3.58 -3.83
CA PHE A 47 -1.76 4.89 -3.87
C PHE A 47 -2.54 5.85 -2.97
N HIS A 48 -1.88 6.80 -2.40
CA HIS A 48 -2.43 7.84 -1.54
C HIS A 48 -1.55 9.10 -1.59
N GLU A 49 -2.08 10.20 -1.12
CA GLU A 49 -1.35 11.48 -1.05
C GLU A 49 -0.35 11.58 0.09
N ASP A 50 -0.47 10.67 1.06
CA ASP A 50 0.44 10.58 2.19
C ASP A 50 1.82 10.05 1.76
N ILE A 51 2.82 10.36 2.55
CA ILE A 51 4.15 9.75 2.47
C ILE A 51 4.10 8.42 3.20
N GLU A 52 4.67 7.37 2.59
CA GLU A 52 4.83 6.08 3.25
C GLU A 52 6.31 5.74 3.43
N MET A 53 6.64 5.20 4.59
CA MET A 53 7.98 4.70 4.89
C MET A 53 7.89 3.31 5.50
N MET A 54 8.80 2.43 5.13
CA MET A 54 8.88 1.09 5.72
C MET A 54 10.33 0.75 6.04
N THR A 55 10.56 0.26 7.26
CA THR A 55 11.84 -0.28 7.71
C THR A 55 11.69 -1.77 7.98
N ILE A 56 12.59 -2.57 7.43
CA ILE A 56 12.61 -4.02 7.66
C ILE A 56 13.38 -4.31 8.93
N THR A 57 12.73 -4.98 9.87
CA THR A 57 13.32 -5.35 11.17
C THR A 57 13.77 -6.80 11.23
N GLU A 58 13.27 -7.66 10.34
CA GLU A 58 13.68 -9.05 10.23
C GLU A 58 13.31 -9.61 8.85
N GLY A 59 14.20 -10.36 8.22
CA GLY A 59 13.95 -11.04 6.95
C GLY A 59 14.05 -10.13 5.72
N SER A 60 13.22 -10.40 4.70
CA SER A 60 13.24 -9.64 3.45
C SER A 60 11.87 -9.60 2.77
N VAL A 61 11.64 -8.55 1.98
CA VAL A 61 10.40 -8.34 1.23
C VAL A 61 10.68 -7.69 -0.12
N GLY A 62 9.87 -7.99 -1.13
CA GLY A 62 9.79 -7.22 -2.35
C GLY A 62 8.85 -6.02 -2.15
N TYR A 63 9.32 -4.82 -2.44
CA TYR A 63 8.51 -3.62 -2.48
C TYR A 63 8.38 -3.15 -3.92
N VAL A 64 7.17 -3.08 -4.45
CA VAL A 64 6.93 -2.66 -5.84
C VAL A 64 6.47 -1.22 -5.86
N VAL A 65 7.18 -0.38 -6.59
CA VAL A 65 6.85 1.04 -6.79
C VAL A 65 6.80 1.32 -8.28
N ASN A 66 5.65 1.77 -8.78
CA ASN A 66 5.41 2.02 -10.21
C ASN A 66 5.84 0.86 -11.11
N GLY A 67 5.62 -0.38 -10.67
CA GLY A 67 5.97 -1.60 -11.40
C GLY A 67 7.44 -2.04 -11.26
N LYS A 68 8.30 -1.27 -10.60
CA LYS A 68 9.68 -1.65 -10.31
C LYS A 68 9.77 -2.36 -8.96
N THR A 69 10.27 -3.57 -8.92
CA THR A 69 10.49 -4.32 -7.69
C THR A 69 11.82 -3.94 -7.04
N ILE A 70 11.77 -3.53 -5.78
CA ILE A 70 12.90 -3.23 -4.92
C ILE A 70 12.94 -4.32 -3.84
N ILE A 71 14.06 -5.01 -3.71
CA ILE A 71 14.25 -6.00 -2.65
C ILE A 71 14.81 -5.30 -1.43
N LEU A 72 14.06 -5.37 -0.32
CA LEU A 72 14.46 -4.83 0.97
C LEU A 72 14.86 -5.97 1.88
N HIS A 73 15.94 -5.77 2.61
CA HIS A 73 16.46 -6.69 3.63
C HIS A 73 16.42 -6.04 5.01
N GLU A 74 16.64 -6.83 6.04
CA GLU A 74 16.80 -6.33 7.41
C GLU A 74 17.76 -5.12 7.47
N GLY A 75 17.34 -4.06 8.14
CA GLY A 75 18.05 -2.77 8.22
C GLY A 75 17.74 -1.79 7.09
N ASP A 76 17.17 -2.24 5.97
CA ASP A 76 16.78 -1.33 4.90
C ASP A 76 15.55 -0.49 5.29
N THR A 77 15.56 0.78 4.91
CA THR A 77 14.39 1.66 4.95
C THR A 77 14.06 2.17 3.56
N ILE A 78 12.80 2.16 3.18
CA ILE A 78 12.31 2.77 1.95
C ILE A 78 11.36 3.93 2.27
N PHE A 79 11.53 5.03 1.56
CA PHE A 79 10.61 6.16 1.48
C PHE A 79 9.85 6.05 0.16
N ILE A 80 8.54 6.17 0.19
CA ILE A 80 7.66 6.23 -0.98
C ILE A 80 7.05 7.62 -1.03
N ASN A 81 7.22 8.29 -2.16
CA ASN A 81 6.70 9.63 -2.35
C ASN A 81 5.16 9.64 -2.51
N SER A 82 4.56 10.80 -2.33
CA SER A 82 3.14 11.04 -2.52
C SER A 82 2.63 10.52 -3.87
N ASN A 83 1.46 9.91 -3.87
CA ASN A 83 0.75 9.46 -5.07
C ASN A 83 1.45 8.39 -5.92
N GLN A 84 2.47 7.72 -5.42
CA GLN A 84 3.09 6.61 -6.15
C GLN A 84 2.24 5.34 -6.02
N ILE A 85 2.15 4.55 -7.11
CA ILE A 85 1.48 3.25 -7.05
C ILE A 85 2.47 2.26 -6.44
N HIS A 86 2.09 1.68 -5.30
CA HIS A 86 2.98 0.79 -4.55
C HIS A 86 2.26 -0.38 -3.90
N TYR A 87 3.00 -1.42 -3.59
CA TYR A 87 2.55 -2.59 -2.82
C TYR A 87 3.74 -3.46 -2.43
N THR A 88 3.53 -4.33 -1.43
CA THR A 88 4.53 -5.33 -1.04
C THR A 88 4.28 -6.68 -1.70
N THR A 89 5.32 -7.51 -1.83
CA THR A 89 5.24 -8.89 -2.29
C THR A 89 6.23 -9.76 -1.51
N TRP A 90 5.82 -10.95 -1.09
CA TRP A 90 6.75 -11.88 -0.42
C TRP A 90 7.74 -12.47 -1.43
N LEU A 91 8.95 -12.74 -0.96
CA LEU A 91 10.06 -13.30 -1.75
C LEU A 91 10.32 -14.76 -1.43
N SER A 92 10.00 -15.20 -0.20
CA SER A 92 10.25 -16.54 0.32
C SER A 92 9.11 -17.02 1.21
N GLU A 93 9.20 -18.25 1.71
CA GLU A 93 8.26 -18.79 2.73
C GLU A 93 8.53 -18.20 4.14
N GLU A 94 9.60 -17.43 4.31
CA GLU A 94 9.95 -16.81 5.58
C GLU A 94 9.12 -15.58 5.85
N THR A 95 8.89 -15.30 7.13
CA THR A 95 8.19 -14.10 7.59
C THR A 95 9.14 -12.91 7.57
N CYS A 96 8.69 -11.81 6.99
CA CYS A 96 9.35 -10.51 7.08
C CYS A 96 8.65 -9.65 8.12
N LYS A 97 9.38 -9.07 9.08
CA LYS A 97 8.86 -8.09 10.04
C LYS A 97 9.27 -6.68 9.65
N TYR A 98 8.41 -5.72 9.96
CA TYR A 98 8.65 -4.34 9.56
C TYR A 98 7.98 -3.34 10.51
N VAL A 99 8.48 -2.10 10.48
CA VAL A 99 7.80 -0.90 10.97
C VAL A 99 7.38 -0.10 9.75
N ILE A 100 6.09 0.24 9.64
CA ILE A 100 5.57 1.17 8.64
C ILE A 100 5.16 2.48 9.32
N PHE A 101 5.45 3.58 8.65
CA PHE A 101 5.06 4.93 9.03
C PHE A 101 4.45 5.65 7.85
N ILE A 102 3.21 6.10 8.00
CA ILE A 102 2.49 6.86 6.98
C ILE A 102 2.10 8.20 7.60
N PHE A 103 2.35 9.30 6.89
CA PHE A 103 1.99 10.62 7.36
C PHE A 103 1.65 11.57 6.21
N HIS A 104 0.71 12.47 6.47
CA HIS A 104 0.38 13.50 5.49
C HIS A 104 1.42 14.62 5.51
N PRO A 105 1.87 15.15 4.35
CA PRO A 105 2.86 16.21 4.26
C PRO A 105 2.53 17.49 5.04
N SER A 106 1.25 17.71 5.37
CA SER A 106 0.83 18.87 6.18
C SER A 106 1.50 18.95 7.56
N ILE A 107 1.99 17.81 8.10
CA ILE A 107 2.74 17.83 9.38
C ILE A 107 3.99 18.69 9.30
N ILE A 108 4.65 18.73 8.14
CA ILE A 108 5.86 19.51 7.89
C ILE A 108 5.64 20.84 7.18
N SER A 109 4.45 21.06 6.61
CA SER A 109 4.07 22.31 5.95
C SER A 109 3.68 23.39 6.95
N SER A 110 4.56 23.66 7.93
CA SER A 110 4.28 24.58 9.06
C SER A 110 4.10 26.04 8.64
N THR A 111 4.72 26.44 7.53
CA THR A 111 4.58 27.76 6.90
C THR A 111 4.67 27.63 5.40
N LEU A 112 4.11 28.59 4.66
CA LEU A 112 4.23 28.62 3.19
C LEU A 112 5.70 28.58 2.73
N ALA A 113 6.61 29.23 3.47
CA ALA A 113 8.03 29.22 3.15
C ALA A 113 8.64 27.81 3.24
N VAL A 114 8.32 27.06 4.28
CA VAL A 114 8.77 25.66 4.45
C VAL A 114 8.15 24.77 3.39
N GLU A 115 6.86 24.92 3.15
CA GLU A 115 6.14 24.16 2.11
C GLU A 115 6.78 24.35 0.74
N MET A 116 7.00 25.60 0.31
CA MET A 116 7.58 25.93 -1.00
C MET A 116 9.04 25.53 -1.15
N SER A 117 9.84 25.64 -0.09
CA SER A 117 11.28 25.40 -0.18
C SER A 117 11.72 23.97 0.14
N ALA A 118 10.94 23.23 0.93
CA ALA A 118 11.36 21.95 1.44
C ALA A 118 10.36 20.80 1.16
N VAL A 119 9.05 21.08 1.05
CA VAL A 119 8.04 20.03 0.91
C VAL A 119 7.69 19.81 -0.56
N LEU A 120 7.22 20.83 -1.25
CA LEU A 120 6.80 20.73 -2.67
C LEU A 120 7.92 20.22 -3.60
N PRO A 121 9.21 20.61 -3.44
CA PRO A 121 10.27 20.08 -4.28
C PRO A 121 10.46 18.56 -4.19
N ILE A 122 9.99 17.94 -3.10
CA ILE A 122 10.00 16.49 -2.93
C ILE A 122 8.70 15.88 -3.44
N ILE A 123 7.54 16.32 -2.91
CA ILE A 123 6.27 15.64 -3.19
C ILE A 123 5.79 15.83 -4.63
N ASP A 124 6.12 16.95 -5.26
CA ASP A 124 5.80 17.24 -6.67
C ASP A 124 6.88 16.74 -7.64
N ASN A 125 8.00 16.20 -7.12
CA ASN A 125 9.06 15.67 -7.96
C ASN A 125 8.64 14.33 -8.56
N ARG A 126 8.27 14.34 -9.83
CA ARG A 126 7.80 13.17 -10.59
C ARG A 126 8.86 12.09 -10.79
N GLU A 127 10.14 12.47 -10.77
CA GLU A 127 11.27 11.55 -10.89
C GLU A 127 11.57 10.84 -9.58
N LEU A 128 11.20 11.45 -8.45
CA LEU A 128 11.44 10.93 -7.13
C LEU A 128 10.27 10.05 -6.65
N SER A 129 10.17 8.83 -7.19
CA SER A 129 9.13 7.89 -6.76
C SER A 129 9.41 7.26 -5.40
N TYR A 130 10.68 7.00 -5.09
CA TYR A 130 11.13 6.41 -3.83
C TYR A 130 12.59 6.74 -3.54
N ILE A 131 12.98 6.62 -2.27
CA ILE A 131 14.38 6.63 -1.81
C ILE A 131 14.60 5.35 -0.99
N ARG A 132 15.73 4.68 -1.21
CA ARG A 132 16.16 3.56 -0.39
C ARG A 132 17.37 3.95 0.45
N PHE A 133 17.27 3.77 1.75
CA PHE A 133 18.35 3.90 2.72
C PHE A 133 18.88 2.49 3.01
N ARG A 134 20.04 2.16 2.43
CA ARG A 134 20.65 0.83 2.51
C ARG A 134 22.12 0.84 2.87
N ASP A 135 22.87 1.81 2.32
CA ASP A 135 24.32 1.86 2.50
C ASP A 135 24.66 2.16 3.96
N ILE A 136 25.66 1.46 4.49
CA ILE A 136 26.10 1.69 5.88
C ILE A 136 26.78 3.05 5.96
N ASN A 137 26.03 4.05 6.38
CA ASN A 137 26.46 5.41 6.62
C ASN A 137 25.61 6.07 7.70
N GLU A 138 26.08 7.18 8.24
CA GLU A 138 25.43 7.91 9.34
C GLU A 138 23.95 8.25 9.06
N SER A 139 23.64 8.65 7.82
CA SER A 139 22.25 8.99 7.44
C SER A 139 21.31 7.79 7.46
N THR A 140 21.78 6.61 7.01
CA THR A 140 20.99 5.37 7.02
C THR A 140 20.80 4.84 8.44
N GLU A 141 21.85 4.88 9.27
CA GLU A 141 21.77 4.46 10.68
C GLU A 141 20.81 5.38 11.46
N GLU A 142 20.88 6.67 11.23
CA GLU A 142 19.97 7.65 11.84
C GLU A 142 18.52 7.44 11.37
N MET A 143 18.29 7.23 10.07
CA MET A 143 16.97 6.92 9.52
C MET A 143 16.40 5.67 10.18
N HIS A 144 17.17 4.59 10.26
CA HIS A 144 16.76 3.35 10.89
C HIS A 144 16.38 3.55 12.36
N ARG A 145 17.23 4.27 13.12
CA ARG A 145 16.99 4.61 14.51
C ARG A 145 15.70 5.42 14.72
N LEU A 146 15.46 6.42 13.87
CA LEU A 146 14.25 7.23 13.91
C LEU A 146 13.00 6.37 13.64
N MET A 147 13.04 5.53 12.63
CA MET A 147 11.92 4.64 12.28
C MET A 147 11.59 3.67 13.42
N LEU A 148 12.60 3.06 14.04
CA LEU A 148 12.41 2.13 15.15
C LEU A 148 11.88 2.79 16.43
N SER A 149 12.04 4.11 16.59
CA SER A 149 11.52 4.86 17.74
C SER A 149 10.03 5.20 17.63
N LEU A 150 9.45 5.16 16.41
CA LEU A 150 8.09 5.60 16.16
C LEU A 150 7.00 4.82 16.91
N PRO A 151 7.06 3.48 17.05
CA PRO A 151 6.06 2.73 17.79
C PRO A 151 5.87 3.21 19.24
N ASP A 152 6.96 3.57 19.91
CA ASP A 152 6.94 4.03 21.31
C ASP A 152 6.32 5.42 21.47
N ILE A 153 6.43 6.26 20.46
CA ILE A 153 5.96 7.67 20.48
C ILE A 153 4.68 7.89 19.66
N ARG A 154 4.07 6.86 19.08
CA ARG A 154 2.95 6.98 18.11
C ARG A 154 1.74 7.78 18.62
N ARG A 155 1.58 7.92 19.93
CA ARG A 155 0.50 8.68 20.58
C ARG A 155 0.90 10.06 21.05
N ASP A 156 2.13 10.47 20.77
CA ASP A 156 2.64 11.80 21.11
C ASP A 156 2.83 12.64 19.83
N PRO A 157 1.86 13.50 19.48
CA PRO A 157 1.93 14.30 18.24
C PRO A 157 3.16 15.20 18.18
N PHE A 158 3.64 15.71 19.34
CA PHE A 158 4.82 16.55 19.36
C PHE A 158 6.10 15.75 19.09
N ALA A 159 6.25 14.58 19.71
CA ALA A 159 7.36 13.68 19.46
C ALA A 159 7.39 13.18 18.00
N ILE A 160 6.22 12.78 17.46
CA ILE A 160 6.08 12.43 16.04
C ILE A 160 6.49 13.61 15.14
N THR A 161 5.96 14.82 15.38
CA THR A 161 6.30 15.99 14.56
C THR A 161 7.82 16.24 14.55
N LYS A 162 8.47 16.21 15.70
CA LYS A 162 9.94 16.35 15.81
C LYS A 162 10.66 15.25 14.98
N THR A 163 10.22 14.00 15.09
CA THR A 163 10.79 12.87 14.35
C THR A 163 10.59 13.02 12.86
N VAL A 164 9.41 13.48 12.42
CA VAL A 164 9.12 13.73 10.99
C VAL A 164 10.05 14.79 10.41
N TYR A 165 10.32 15.88 11.13
CA TYR A 165 11.29 16.89 10.68
C TYR A 165 12.72 16.31 10.54
N SER A 166 13.15 15.45 11.46
CA SER A 166 14.45 14.79 11.37
C SER A 166 14.53 13.82 10.18
N ILE A 167 13.48 13.02 9.97
CA ILE A 167 13.33 12.14 8.81
C ILE A 167 13.36 12.96 7.51
N TRP A 168 12.63 14.08 7.47
CA TRP A 168 12.56 14.91 6.27
C TRP A 168 13.88 15.55 5.91
N ASP A 169 14.68 15.96 6.91
CA ASP A 169 16.04 16.47 6.68
C ASP A 169 16.94 15.41 6.00
N LEU A 170 16.84 14.15 6.43
CA LEU A 170 17.54 13.04 5.77
C LEU A 170 17.05 12.79 4.34
N ILE A 171 15.73 12.91 4.09
CA ILE A 171 15.15 12.79 2.75
C ILE A 171 15.66 13.92 1.84
N LEU A 172 15.69 15.16 2.31
CA LEU A 172 16.22 16.31 1.57
C LEU A 172 17.70 16.14 1.22
N LYS A 173 18.53 15.69 2.17
CA LYS A 173 19.95 15.39 1.93
C LYS A 173 20.12 14.32 0.86
N GLN A 174 19.38 13.23 0.96
CA GLN A 174 19.49 12.12 0.03
C GLN A 174 18.95 12.49 -1.34
N SER A 175 17.83 13.22 -1.44
CA SER A 175 17.26 13.65 -2.72
C SER A 175 18.19 14.58 -3.50
N SER A 176 18.95 15.41 -2.81
CA SER A 176 19.96 16.29 -3.43
C SER A 176 21.09 15.51 -4.10
N ALA A 177 21.40 14.31 -3.59
CA ALA A 177 22.43 13.44 -4.17
C ALA A 177 21.94 12.72 -5.46
N TYR A 178 20.62 12.61 -5.67
CA TYR A 178 20.05 11.93 -6.84
C TYR A 178 19.94 12.84 -8.09
N GLY A 179 20.33 14.08 -8.07
CA GLY A 179 20.30 15.00 -9.22
C GLY A 179 18.99 14.91 -10.02
N LEU A 180 18.37 16.01 -10.36
CA LEU A 180 17.14 16.05 -11.16
C LEU A 180 17.39 15.37 -12.51
N LEU A 181 16.87 14.16 -12.72
CA LEU A 181 16.82 13.49 -14.01
C LEU A 181 15.63 14.05 -14.79
N GLU A 182 15.78 14.22 -16.10
CA GLU A 182 14.75 14.80 -16.99
C GLU A 182 13.47 13.92 -17.03
N THR A 183 12.29 14.58 -17.02
CA THR A 183 10.99 13.93 -16.94
C THR A 183 10.55 13.31 -18.27
N ASP A 184 10.13 12.05 -18.25
CA ASP A 184 9.39 11.44 -19.36
C ASP A 184 7.87 11.68 -19.16
N ASP A 185 7.31 12.61 -19.94
CA ASP A 185 5.90 13.04 -19.91
C ASP A 185 4.91 11.87 -20.14
N THR A 186 5.39 10.75 -20.70
CA THR A 186 4.57 9.54 -20.93
C THR A 186 4.29 8.76 -19.64
N SER A 187 5.19 8.80 -18.67
CA SER A 187 5.05 8.11 -17.38
C SER A 187 3.86 8.61 -16.56
N ASP A 188 3.63 9.93 -16.53
CA ASP A 188 2.51 10.51 -15.78
C ASP A 188 1.14 10.16 -16.39
N SER A 189 1.02 10.17 -17.72
CA SER A 189 -0.22 9.81 -18.40
C SER A 189 -0.59 8.33 -18.20
N HIS A 190 0.39 7.44 -18.17
CA HIS A 190 0.20 6.02 -17.92
C HIS A 190 -0.21 5.73 -16.46
N SER A 191 0.44 6.39 -15.49
CA SER A 191 0.09 6.28 -14.08
C SER A 191 -1.35 6.76 -13.83
N ARG A 192 -1.74 7.90 -14.42
CA ARG A 192 -3.11 8.43 -14.35
C ARG A 192 -4.13 7.49 -14.98
N ALA A 193 -3.82 6.94 -16.16
CA ALA A 193 -4.69 5.97 -16.82
C ALA A 193 -4.88 4.71 -15.95
N LEU A 194 -3.82 4.19 -15.34
CA LEU A 194 -3.92 3.03 -14.46
C LEU A 194 -4.75 3.34 -13.21
N LYS A 195 -4.56 4.51 -12.57
CA LYS A 195 -5.38 4.94 -11.42
C LYS A 195 -6.87 4.99 -11.78
N ASN A 196 -7.23 5.57 -12.93
CA ASN A 196 -8.62 5.61 -13.41
C ASN A 196 -9.19 4.19 -13.62
N MET A 197 -8.42 3.27 -14.20
CA MET A 197 -8.84 1.88 -14.37
C MET A 197 -9.00 1.14 -13.04
N MET A 198 -8.09 1.35 -12.09
CA MET A 198 -8.18 0.78 -10.75
C MET A 198 -9.42 1.30 -10.02
N TYR A 199 -9.68 2.61 -10.08
CA TYR A 199 -10.88 3.21 -9.53
C TYR A 199 -12.16 2.59 -10.12
N TYR A 200 -12.24 2.48 -11.46
CA TYR A 200 -13.37 1.84 -12.13
C TYR A 200 -13.60 0.40 -11.60
N ILE A 201 -12.54 -0.41 -11.49
CA ILE A 201 -12.66 -1.77 -10.96
C ILE A 201 -13.17 -1.76 -9.53
N GLN A 202 -12.68 -0.86 -8.69
CA GLN A 202 -13.03 -0.79 -7.28
C GLN A 202 -14.47 -0.33 -7.03
N THR A 203 -15.02 0.51 -7.90
CA THR A 203 -16.43 0.95 -7.84
C THR A 203 -17.38 -0.09 -8.43
N GLU A 204 -16.96 -0.76 -9.51
CA GLU A 204 -17.81 -1.62 -10.31
C GLU A 204 -17.62 -3.12 -10.04
N TYR A 205 -16.73 -3.53 -9.09
CA TYR A 205 -16.35 -4.93 -8.90
C TYR A 205 -17.52 -5.89 -8.67
N LYS A 206 -18.66 -5.43 -8.14
CA LYS A 206 -19.87 -6.22 -7.93
C LYS A 206 -20.57 -6.60 -9.25
N ASN A 207 -20.37 -5.79 -10.28
CA ASN A 207 -21.01 -5.90 -11.59
C ASN A 207 -20.14 -6.71 -12.57
N PRO A 208 -20.70 -7.21 -13.69
CA PRO A 208 -19.89 -7.78 -14.75
C PRO A 208 -18.89 -6.76 -15.33
N ILE A 209 -17.61 -7.02 -15.16
CA ILE A 209 -16.51 -6.19 -15.67
C ILE A 209 -15.86 -6.91 -16.86
N THR A 210 -15.63 -6.17 -17.95
CA THR A 210 -14.90 -6.65 -19.12
C THR A 210 -13.65 -5.81 -19.35
N LEU A 211 -12.64 -6.39 -20.00
CA LEU A 211 -11.42 -5.67 -20.40
C LEU A 211 -11.74 -4.39 -21.20
N ASP A 212 -12.77 -4.44 -22.04
CA ASP A 212 -13.20 -3.27 -22.84
C ASP A 212 -13.69 -2.12 -21.95
N ARG A 213 -14.49 -2.43 -20.92
CA ARG A 213 -14.98 -1.42 -19.97
C ARG A 213 -13.83 -0.83 -19.12
N ILE A 214 -12.90 -1.68 -18.69
CA ILE A 214 -11.70 -1.22 -17.96
C ILE A 214 -10.89 -0.25 -18.83
N ALA A 215 -10.58 -0.60 -20.07
CA ALA A 215 -9.81 0.24 -20.97
C ALA A 215 -10.53 1.57 -21.27
N LYS A 216 -11.85 1.52 -21.49
CA LYS A 216 -12.68 2.71 -21.73
C LYS A 216 -12.74 3.67 -20.54
N SER A 217 -12.65 3.19 -19.31
CA SER A 217 -12.67 4.06 -18.12
C SER A 217 -11.47 5.02 -18.06
N ALA A 218 -10.39 4.69 -18.78
CA ALA A 218 -9.20 5.54 -18.92
C ALA A 218 -8.99 6.09 -20.34
N ASN A 219 -9.96 5.92 -21.25
CA ASN A 219 -9.87 6.33 -22.66
C ASN A 219 -8.65 5.76 -23.41
N ILE A 220 -8.27 4.51 -23.14
CA ILE A 220 -7.14 3.83 -23.78
C ILE A 220 -7.57 2.55 -24.50
N SER A 221 -6.64 2.01 -25.33
CA SER A 221 -6.86 0.73 -25.99
C SER A 221 -6.73 -0.45 -25.01
N LYS A 222 -7.38 -1.59 -25.32
CA LYS A 222 -7.22 -2.84 -24.55
C LYS A 222 -5.77 -3.32 -24.48
N SER A 223 -5.00 -3.10 -25.54
CA SER A 223 -3.58 -3.46 -25.59
C SER A 223 -2.77 -2.65 -24.58
N LEU A 224 -2.98 -1.33 -24.55
CA LEU A 224 -2.32 -0.45 -23.56
C LEU A 224 -2.80 -0.76 -22.15
N CYS A 225 -4.10 -1.03 -21.95
CA CYS A 225 -4.65 -1.46 -20.67
C CYS A 225 -3.92 -2.71 -20.15
N ASN A 226 -3.78 -3.77 -20.95
CA ASN A 226 -3.04 -4.97 -20.56
C ASN A 226 -1.57 -4.64 -20.25
N LYS A 227 -0.92 -3.83 -21.07
CA LYS A 227 0.48 -3.42 -20.87
C LYS A 227 0.67 -2.70 -19.55
N LEU A 228 -0.21 -1.74 -19.21
CA LEU A 228 -0.13 -0.99 -17.96
C LEU A 228 -0.35 -1.88 -16.73
N PHE A 229 -1.38 -2.75 -16.75
CA PHE A 229 -1.59 -3.69 -15.64
C PHE A 229 -0.42 -4.65 -15.49
N GLN A 230 0.14 -5.17 -16.59
CA GLN A 230 1.31 -6.03 -16.53
C GLN A 230 2.54 -5.29 -16.00
N GLN A 231 2.75 -4.05 -16.41
CA GLN A 231 3.89 -3.23 -16.01
C GLN A 231 3.81 -2.82 -14.53
N TYR A 232 2.65 -2.32 -14.07
CA TYR A 232 2.50 -1.70 -12.76
C TYR A 232 1.94 -2.63 -11.69
N ALA A 233 1.06 -3.55 -12.06
CA ALA A 233 0.43 -4.50 -11.13
C ALA A 233 0.96 -5.94 -11.27
N GLN A 234 1.81 -6.22 -12.29
CA GLN A 234 2.39 -7.53 -12.60
C GLN A 234 1.33 -8.62 -12.84
N GLU A 235 0.13 -8.24 -13.21
CA GLU A 235 -0.96 -9.15 -13.51
C GLU A 235 -1.87 -8.60 -14.62
N SER A 236 -2.76 -9.42 -15.18
CA SER A 236 -3.72 -8.95 -16.17
C SER A 236 -4.86 -8.16 -15.49
N PRO A 237 -5.55 -7.23 -16.22
CA PRO A 237 -6.71 -6.51 -15.69
C PRO A 237 -7.80 -7.41 -15.14
N VAL A 238 -8.09 -8.52 -15.82
CA VAL A 238 -9.09 -9.50 -15.39
C VAL A 238 -8.66 -10.23 -14.12
N ASN A 239 -7.37 -10.56 -14.01
CA ASN A 239 -6.82 -11.19 -12.81
C ASN A 239 -6.87 -10.22 -11.62
N TYR A 240 -6.56 -8.94 -11.84
CA TYR A 240 -6.70 -7.89 -10.85
C TYR A 240 -8.13 -7.76 -10.32
N VAL A 241 -9.15 -7.82 -11.20
CA VAL A 241 -10.57 -7.85 -10.78
C VAL A 241 -10.84 -9.04 -9.86
N MET A 242 -10.36 -10.24 -10.21
CA MET A 242 -10.59 -11.45 -9.40
C MET A 242 -9.87 -11.37 -8.06
N HIS A 243 -8.64 -10.85 -8.06
CA HIS A 243 -7.87 -10.59 -6.85
C HIS A 243 -8.59 -9.59 -5.93
N PHE A 244 -9.07 -8.48 -6.48
CA PHE A 244 -9.83 -7.47 -5.74
C PHE A 244 -11.10 -8.06 -5.12
N ARG A 245 -11.88 -8.84 -5.88
CA ARG A 245 -13.08 -9.55 -5.38
C ARG A 245 -12.73 -10.52 -4.25
N ALA A 246 -11.65 -11.29 -4.39
CA ALA A 246 -11.21 -12.23 -3.36
C ALA A 246 -10.84 -11.52 -2.06
N ARG A 247 -10.25 -10.33 -2.13
CA ARG A 247 -10.01 -9.47 -0.95
C ARG A 247 -11.30 -9.03 -0.29
N LYS A 248 -12.29 -8.60 -1.07
CA LYS A 248 -13.61 -8.25 -0.53
C LYS A 248 -14.28 -9.45 0.16
N VAL A 249 -14.11 -10.66 -0.37
CA VAL A 249 -14.55 -11.88 0.32
C VAL A 249 -13.86 -12.00 1.69
N ALA A 250 -12.54 -11.82 1.76
CA ALA A 250 -11.81 -11.90 3.01
C ALA A 250 -12.25 -10.83 4.02
N GLU A 251 -12.57 -9.61 3.57
CA GLU A 251 -13.13 -8.55 4.40
C GLU A 251 -14.46 -8.98 5.03
N TYR A 252 -15.41 -9.47 4.23
CA TYR A 252 -16.71 -9.95 4.72
C TYR A 252 -16.57 -11.15 5.67
N LEU A 253 -15.67 -12.10 5.38
CA LEU A 253 -15.43 -13.26 6.25
C LEU A 253 -14.95 -12.85 7.66
N ARG A 254 -14.25 -11.73 7.79
CA ARG A 254 -13.75 -11.22 9.07
C ARG A 254 -14.73 -10.31 9.79
N SER A 255 -15.50 -9.53 9.05
CA SER A 255 -16.34 -8.45 9.60
C SER A 255 -17.82 -8.83 9.76
N SER A 256 -18.24 -9.99 9.24
CA SER A 256 -19.65 -10.38 9.26
C SER A 256 -19.87 -11.87 9.50
N ASP A 257 -21.13 -12.21 9.84
CA ASP A 257 -21.60 -13.59 9.94
C ASP A 257 -22.38 -14.07 8.70
N MET A 258 -22.22 -13.38 7.57
CA MET A 258 -22.85 -13.71 6.31
C MET A 258 -22.44 -15.11 5.84
N SER A 259 -23.37 -15.76 5.16
CA SER A 259 -23.14 -17.03 4.46
C SER A 259 -22.20 -16.81 3.26
N LEU A 260 -21.53 -17.88 2.82
CA LEU A 260 -20.69 -17.81 1.62
C LEU A 260 -21.49 -17.45 0.36
N SER A 261 -22.78 -17.79 0.32
CA SER A 261 -23.65 -17.45 -0.81
C SER A 261 -23.94 -15.94 -0.88
N GLU A 262 -24.23 -15.31 0.25
CA GLU A 262 -24.41 -13.86 0.35
C GLU A 262 -23.13 -13.13 -0.01
N ILE A 263 -21.98 -13.57 0.54
CA ILE A 263 -20.67 -12.99 0.24
C ILE A 263 -20.36 -13.11 -1.25
N ALA A 264 -20.59 -14.26 -1.88
CA ALA A 264 -20.36 -14.45 -3.31
C ALA A 264 -21.17 -13.45 -4.16
N SER A 265 -22.45 -13.27 -3.83
CA SER A 265 -23.34 -12.31 -4.49
C SER A 265 -22.87 -10.87 -4.32
N LEU A 266 -22.50 -10.46 -3.10
CA LEU A 266 -22.05 -9.10 -2.78
C LEU A 266 -20.68 -8.76 -3.36
N THR A 267 -19.88 -9.76 -3.69
CA THR A 267 -18.53 -9.59 -4.23
C THR A 267 -18.42 -9.83 -5.74
N GLY A 268 -19.58 -10.01 -6.43
CA GLY A 268 -19.67 -10.13 -7.88
C GLY A 268 -19.22 -11.47 -8.43
N PHE A 269 -19.18 -12.52 -7.60
CA PHE A 269 -18.99 -13.90 -8.08
C PHE A 269 -20.32 -14.53 -8.49
N SER A 270 -20.28 -15.35 -9.54
CA SER A 270 -21.45 -16.07 -10.05
C SER A 270 -21.92 -17.20 -9.14
N GLY A 271 -21.13 -17.59 -8.13
CA GLY A 271 -21.47 -18.63 -7.17
C GLY A 271 -20.33 -18.98 -6.24
N VAL A 272 -20.67 -19.70 -5.16
CA VAL A 272 -19.75 -20.05 -4.05
C VAL A 272 -18.58 -20.90 -4.53
N SER A 273 -18.79 -21.84 -5.46
CA SER A 273 -17.74 -22.74 -5.95
C SER A 273 -16.63 -21.96 -6.65
N TYR A 274 -17.00 -21.08 -7.58
CA TYR A 274 -16.06 -20.22 -8.30
C TYR A 274 -15.38 -19.22 -7.36
N MET A 275 -16.12 -18.58 -6.47
CA MET A 275 -15.56 -17.72 -5.43
C MET A 275 -14.51 -18.46 -4.60
N SER A 276 -14.81 -19.69 -4.15
CA SER A 276 -13.90 -20.47 -3.30
C SER A 276 -12.64 -20.93 -4.04
N GLU A 277 -12.74 -21.23 -5.34
CA GLU A 277 -11.61 -21.53 -6.20
C GLU A 277 -10.67 -20.34 -6.33
N ILE A 278 -11.23 -19.18 -6.71
CA ILE A 278 -10.48 -17.92 -6.85
C ILE A 278 -9.86 -17.51 -5.51
N PHE A 279 -10.64 -17.58 -4.43
CA PHE A 279 -10.14 -17.26 -3.09
C PHE A 279 -8.94 -18.14 -2.70
N ARG A 280 -9.04 -19.46 -2.94
CA ARG A 280 -7.92 -20.38 -2.66
C ARG A 280 -6.68 -20.06 -3.50
N ARG A 281 -6.88 -19.67 -4.76
CA ARG A 281 -5.75 -19.28 -5.63
C ARG A 281 -4.95 -18.09 -5.08
N PHE A 282 -5.63 -17.09 -4.49
CA PHE A 282 -4.97 -15.88 -3.99
C PHE A 282 -4.56 -15.97 -2.51
N PHE A 283 -5.29 -16.71 -1.69
CA PHE A 283 -5.08 -16.81 -0.24
C PHE A 283 -4.50 -18.16 0.22
N GLY A 284 -4.24 -19.10 -0.68
CA GLY A 284 -3.67 -20.41 -0.37
C GLY A 284 -4.60 -21.35 0.42
N THR A 285 -5.75 -20.86 0.90
CA THR A 285 -6.67 -21.60 1.77
C THR A 285 -8.14 -21.39 1.39
N SER A 286 -9.04 -22.26 1.86
CA SER A 286 -10.48 -22.08 1.59
C SER A 286 -11.07 -20.94 2.45
N PRO A 287 -12.17 -20.27 1.98
CA PRO A 287 -12.85 -19.22 2.74
C PRO A 287 -13.19 -19.61 4.19
N LEU A 288 -13.70 -20.82 4.41
CA LEU A 288 -14.07 -21.31 5.74
C LEU A 288 -12.85 -21.53 6.65
N LYS A 289 -11.76 -22.09 6.11
CA LYS A 289 -10.51 -22.25 6.86
C LYS A 289 -9.92 -20.88 7.22
N TYR A 290 -9.97 -19.94 6.27
CA TYR A 290 -9.53 -18.57 6.51
C TYR A 290 -10.33 -17.89 7.64
N LYS A 291 -11.67 -17.97 7.62
CA LYS A 291 -12.54 -17.42 8.69
C LYS A 291 -12.18 -18.02 10.05
N LYS A 292 -11.95 -19.34 10.11
CA LYS A 292 -11.60 -20.05 11.35
C LYS A 292 -10.23 -19.61 11.89
N SER A 293 -9.18 -19.61 11.04
CA SER A 293 -7.84 -19.20 11.47
C SER A 293 -7.80 -17.75 11.96
N TRP A 294 -8.58 -16.87 11.31
CA TRP A 294 -8.73 -15.49 11.76
C TRP A 294 -9.37 -15.39 13.15
N ALA A 295 -10.45 -16.14 13.39
CA ALA A 295 -11.12 -16.17 14.68
C ALA A 295 -10.23 -16.72 15.81
N ASP A 296 -9.43 -17.76 15.51
CA ASP A 296 -8.52 -18.37 16.48
C ASP A 296 -7.36 -17.42 16.83
N ASN A 297 -6.75 -16.75 15.84
CA ASN A 297 -5.70 -15.75 16.06
C ASN A 297 -6.22 -14.51 16.80
N SER A 298 -7.44 -14.06 16.53
CA SER A 298 -8.06 -12.91 17.23
C SER A 298 -8.35 -13.21 18.71
N ARG A 299 -8.50 -14.48 19.08
CA ARG A 299 -8.65 -14.92 20.49
C ARG A 299 -7.31 -15.04 21.20
N ALA A 300 -6.25 -15.45 20.50
CA ALA A 300 -4.91 -15.61 21.06
C ALA A 300 -4.21 -14.27 21.38
N THR A 301 -4.54 -13.19 20.64
CA THR A 301 -3.99 -11.84 20.85
C THR A 301 -4.83 -10.97 21.80
N GLY A 302 -5.92 -11.49 22.34
CA GLY A 302 -6.85 -10.81 23.24
C GLY A 302 -6.82 -11.28 24.70
N SER A 303 -5.79 -12.07 25.07
CA SER A 303 -5.56 -12.50 26.47
C SER A 303 -4.28 -11.92 27.04
#